data_877dd9762f7adf8834ed23cee42a3542
#
_entry.id   877dd9762f7adf8834ed23cee42a3542
#
_cell.length_a   1.000
_cell.length_b   1.000
_cell.length_c   1.000
_cell.angle_alpha   90.00
_cell.angle_beta   90.00
_cell.angle_gamma   90.00
#
_symmetry.space_group_name_H-M   'P 1'
#
loop_
_entity.id
_entity.type
_entity.pdbx_description
1 polymer ?
#
loop_
_entity_poly.entity_id
_entity_poly.type
_entity_poly.pdbx_seq_one_letter_code
_entity_poly.pdbx_strand_id
1 'polypeptide(L)'
;MTPARKAGNDPQEWLNRAKSNLVRAKEDIRLSGVFLEDLCFDAQQAAEKAIKAVLIRRNIQFPYVHDLMALLALIEKEGESLPEPVKQAGRLTRFAVVTRYPGLEEPVTREEYERAVIIAEAVVQWAGKQVKKSKRQKRR
;
A
#
# COMPACT_ATOMS: atom_id res chain seq x y z
N MET A 1 -16.30 -13.14 21.53
CA MET A 1 -15.18 -12.64 20.94
C MET A 1 -14.58 -13.58 19.95
N THR A 2 -14.34 -13.19 18.82
CA THR A 2 -13.89 -14.10 17.81
C THR A 2 -12.49 -13.74 17.33
N PRO A 3 -11.70 -14.77 17.02
CA PRO A 3 -10.38 -14.53 16.48
C PRO A 3 -10.38 -13.76 15.17
N ALA A 4 -11.41 -13.96 14.38
CA ALA A 4 -11.48 -13.30 13.08
C ALA A 4 -11.44 -11.79 13.21
N ARG A 5 -12.14 -11.27 14.20
CA ARG A 5 -12.18 -9.84 14.41
C ARG A 5 -10.83 -9.30 14.80
N LYS A 6 -10.11 -10.05 15.64
CA LYS A 6 -8.77 -9.63 16.04
C LYS A 6 -7.81 -9.65 14.88
N ALA A 7 -7.92 -10.67 14.03
CA ALA A 7 -7.06 -10.75 12.87
C ALA A 7 -7.25 -9.56 11.96
N GLY A 8 -8.49 -9.10 11.81
CA GLY A 8 -8.78 -7.96 10.95
C GLY A 8 -8.21 -6.65 11.49
N ASN A 9 -7.89 -6.62 12.79
CA ASN A 9 -7.38 -5.41 13.42
C ASN A 9 -5.90 -5.52 13.78
N ASP A 10 -5.21 -6.51 13.27
CA ASP A 10 -3.81 -6.72 13.56
C ASP A 10 -2.95 -6.01 12.52
N PRO A 11 -2.27 -4.91 12.91
CA PRO A 11 -1.45 -4.20 11.93
C PRO A 11 -0.34 -5.05 11.35
N GLN A 12 0.22 -5.97 12.12
CA GLN A 12 1.28 -6.82 11.58
C GLN A 12 0.76 -7.75 10.49
N GLU A 13 -0.45 -8.25 10.64
CA GLU A 13 -1.04 -9.10 9.61
C GLU A 13 -1.25 -8.32 8.31
N TRP A 14 -1.74 -7.09 8.42
CA TRP A 14 -1.89 -6.26 7.23
C TRP A 14 -0.55 -5.98 6.57
N LEU A 15 0.46 -5.73 7.39
CA LEU A 15 1.79 -5.48 6.86
C LEU A 15 2.37 -6.71 6.17
N ASN A 16 2.14 -7.90 6.74
CA ASN A 16 2.60 -9.14 6.13
C ASN A 16 1.96 -9.32 4.75
N ARG A 17 0.69 -9.01 4.63
CA ARG A 17 0.02 -9.14 3.34
C ARG A 17 0.49 -8.09 2.35
N ALA A 18 0.83 -6.90 2.85
CA ALA A 18 1.41 -5.88 1.99
C ALA A 18 2.74 -6.37 1.41
N LYS A 19 3.56 -7.00 2.25
CA LYS A 19 4.84 -7.52 1.80
C LYS A 19 4.66 -8.61 0.76
N SER A 20 3.64 -9.44 0.93
CA SER A 20 3.35 -10.49 -0.04
C SER A 20 3.01 -9.89 -1.40
N ASN A 21 2.16 -8.86 -1.39
CA ASN A 21 1.83 -8.19 -2.65
C ASN A 21 3.07 -7.57 -3.28
N LEU A 22 3.96 -7.01 -2.46
CA LEU A 22 5.16 -6.39 -3.00
C LEU A 22 6.07 -7.42 -3.67
N VAL A 23 6.21 -8.60 -3.06
CA VAL A 23 7.01 -9.67 -3.66
C VAL A 23 6.45 -10.02 -5.03
N ARG A 24 5.14 -10.14 -5.14
CA ARG A 24 4.52 -10.47 -6.43
C ARG A 24 4.70 -9.33 -7.43
N ALA A 25 4.62 -8.10 -6.98
CA ALA A 25 4.80 -6.96 -7.88
C ALA A 25 6.20 -6.94 -8.50
N LYS A 26 7.16 -7.54 -7.83
CA LYS A 26 8.54 -7.51 -8.28
C LYS A 26 8.93 -8.72 -9.13
N GLU A 27 7.97 -9.55 -9.49
CA GLU A 27 8.24 -10.73 -10.32
C GLU A 27 8.84 -10.33 -11.65
N ASP A 28 9.65 -11.22 -12.19
CA ASP A 28 10.22 -10.99 -13.51
C ASP A 28 9.21 -11.41 -14.56
N ILE A 29 8.49 -10.45 -15.11
CA ILE A 29 7.43 -10.72 -16.06
C ILE A 29 7.91 -11.27 -17.39
N ARG A 30 9.19 -11.08 -17.70
CA ARG A 30 9.72 -11.57 -18.97
C ARG A 30 9.69 -13.08 -19.06
N LEU A 31 9.70 -13.74 -17.89
CA LEU A 31 9.70 -15.17 -17.85
C LEU A 31 8.34 -15.77 -17.51
N SER A 32 7.42 -14.95 -17.03
CA SER A 32 6.16 -15.46 -16.50
C SER A 32 4.97 -15.25 -17.41
N GLY A 33 5.08 -14.34 -18.37
CA GLY A 33 3.93 -14.01 -19.21
C GLY A 33 2.88 -13.15 -18.52
N VAL A 34 3.18 -12.63 -17.35
CA VAL A 34 2.26 -11.80 -16.62
C VAL A 34 2.26 -10.39 -17.19
N PHE A 35 1.10 -9.77 -17.28
CA PHE A 35 1.00 -8.41 -17.75
C PHE A 35 1.47 -7.42 -16.71
N LEU A 36 2.07 -6.31 -17.16
CA LEU A 36 2.52 -5.26 -16.26
C LEU A 36 1.36 -4.70 -15.45
N GLU A 37 0.17 -4.65 -16.02
CA GLU A 37 -1.00 -4.16 -15.31
C GLU A 37 -1.27 -4.96 -14.05
N ASP A 38 -1.10 -6.27 -14.13
CA ASP A 38 -1.34 -7.12 -12.96
C ASP A 38 -0.32 -6.84 -11.86
N LEU A 39 0.93 -6.61 -12.27
CA LEU A 39 1.97 -6.32 -11.29
C LEU A 39 1.78 -4.94 -10.67
N CYS A 40 1.28 -3.98 -11.44
CA CYS A 40 0.96 -2.67 -10.90
C CYS A 40 -0.20 -2.75 -9.93
N PHE A 41 -1.16 -3.65 -10.19
CA PHE A 41 -2.23 -3.88 -9.23
C PHE A 41 -1.65 -4.40 -7.91
N ASP A 42 -0.70 -5.33 -7.99
CA ASP A 42 -0.06 -5.83 -6.77
C ASP A 42 0.69 -4.72 -6.05
N ALA A 43 1.34 -3.82 -6.80
CA ALA A 43 2.04 -2.70 -6.18
C ALA A 43 1.06 -1.78 -5.44
N GLN A 44 -0.10 -1.52 -6.06
CA GLN A 44 -1.12 -0.71 -5.44
C GLN A 44 -1.64 -1.39 -4.17
N GLN A 45 -1.88 -2.70 -4.24
CA GLN A 45 -2.37 -3.44 -3.08
C GLN A 45 -1.34 -3.44 -1.95
N ALA A 46 -0.06 -3.55 -2.30
CA ALA A 46 0.99 -3.48 -1.30
C ALA A 46 0.94 -2.16 -0.55
N ALA A 47 0.85 -1.06 -1.29
CA ALA A 47 0.81 0.27 -0.68
C ALA A 47 -0.45 0.45 0.16
N GLU A 48 -1.58 0.04 -0.37
CA GLU A 48 -2.85 0.22 0.35
C GLU A 48 -2.85 -0.54 1.66
N LYS A 49 -2.44 -1.80 1.63
CA LYS A 49 -2.44 -2.61 2.84
C LYS A 49 -1.42 -2.11 3.85
N ALA A 50 -0.30 -1.61 3.37
CA ALA A 50 0.72 -1.06 4.27
C ALA A 50 0.19 0.19 4.97
N ILE A 51 -0.47 1.08 4.23
CA ILE A 51 -1.03 2.28 4.82
C ILE A 51 -2.11 1.92 5.84
N LYS A 52 -2.95 0.94 5.51
CA LYS A 52 -3.98 0.51 6.44
C LYS A 52 -3.38 -0.09 7.71
N ALA A 53 -2.24 -0.76 7.58
CA ALA A 53 -1.54 -1.26 8.77
C ALA A 53 -1.18 -0.12 9.71
N VAL A 54 -0.72 1.00 9.15
CA VAL A 54 -0.37 2.16 9.98
C VAL A 54 -1.62 2.75 10.62
N LEU A 55 -2.70 2.87 9.85
CA LEU A 55 -3.93 3.42 10.40
C LEU A 55 -4.44 2.57 11.57
N ILE A 56 -4.40 1.26 11.40
CA ILE A 56 -4.84 0.36 12.47
C ILE A 56 -3.91 0.47 13.68
N ARG A 57 -2.62 0.53 13.44
CA ARG A 57 -1.65 0.66 14.53
C ARG A 57 -1.91 1.90 15.38
N ARG A 58 -2.38 2.97 14.73
CA ARG A 58 -2.63 4.24 15.41
C ARG A 58 -4.07 4.42 15.85
N ASN A 59 -4.92 3.40 15.62
CA ASN A 59 -6.33 3.45 15.98
C ASN A 59 -7.07 4.56 15.26
N ILE A 60 -6.71 4.80 14.00
CA ILE A 60 -7.38 5.77 13.16
C ILE A 60 -8.41 5.02 12.32
N GLN A 61 -9.67 5.42 12.43
CA GLN A 61 -10.70 4.80 11.61
C GLN A 61 -10.64 5.31 10.19
N PHE A 62 -10.94 4.45 9.24
CA PHE A 62 -10.86 4.83 7.84
C PHE A 62 -11.97 4.17 7.05
N PRO A 63 -12.41 4.80 5.95
CA PRO A 63 -13.47 4.22 5.11
C PRO A 63 -12.88 3.14 4.20
N TYR A 64 -13.77 2.35 3.63
CA TYR A 64 -13.37 1.35 2.65
C TYR A 64 -13.20 2.04 1.31
N VAL A 65 -12.01 2.55 1.05
CA VAL A 65 -11.69 3.20 -0.21
C VAL A 65 -10.33 2.73 -0.67
N HIS A 66 -10.09 2.87 -1.96
CA HIS A 66 -8.80 2.53 -2.56
C HIS A 66 -7.97 3.78 -2.85
N ASP A 67 -8.48 4.95 -2.50
CA ASP A 67 -7.80 6.21 -2.74
C ASP A 67 -6.70 6.38 -1.70
N LEU A 68 -5.47 6.16 -2.11
CA LEU A 68 -4.35 6.16 -1.18
C LEU A 68 -4.07 7.54 -0.61
N MET A 69 -4.33 8.60 -1.38
CA MET A 69 -4.14 9.94 -0.84
C MET A 69 -5.12 10.24 0.27
N ALA A 70 -6.37 9.76 0.13
CA ALA A 70 -7.36 9.96 1.18
C ALA A 70 -6.93 9.24 2.46
N LEU A 71 -6.39 8.03 2.33
CA LEU A 71 -5.94 7.30 3.49
C LEU A 71 -4.73 7.96 4.15
N LEU A 72 -3.79 8.42 3.35
CA LEU A 72 -2.61 9.11 3.89
C LEU A 72 -2.99 10.42 4.57
N ALA A 73 -4.00 11.11 4.04
CA ALA A 73 -4.44 12.37 4.65
C ALA A 73 -4.90 12.17 6.08
N LEU A 74 -5.48 11.00 6.38
CA LEU A 74 -5.89 10.71 7.75
C LEU A 74 -4.71 10.64 8.69
N ILE A 75 -3.59 10.12 8.20
CA ILE A 75 -2.38 10.03 9.01
C ILE A 75 -1.78 11.42 9.20
N GLU A 76 -1.76 12.23 8.15
CA GLU A 76 -1.24 13.60 8.25
C GLU A 76 -2.04 14.44 9.24
N LYS A 77 -3.34 14.18 9.30
CA LYS A 77 -4.20 14.92 10.23
C LYS A 77 -3.78 14.72 11.68
N GLU A 78 -3.13 13.60 11.98
CA GLU A 78 -2.66 13.31 13.32
C GLU A 78 -1.33 13.99 13.62
N GLY A 79 -0.83 14.78 12.70
CA GLY A 79 0.41 15.50 12.90
C GLY A 79 1.64 14.82 12.33
N GLU A 80 1.44 13.71 11.65
CA GLU A 80 2.56 12.96 11.09
C GLU A 80 3.03 13.58 9.78
N SER A 81 4.34 13.74 9.65
CA SER A 81 4.93 14.24 8.42
C SER A 81 5.33 13.03 7.57
N LEU A 82 4.83 12.99 6.33
CA LEU A 82 5.08 11.86 5.46
C LEU A 82 6.34 12.10 4.63
N PRO A 83 7.18 11.06 4.47
CA PRO A 83 8.33 11.19 3.57
C PRO A 83 7.85 11.42 2.14
N GLU A 84 8.68 12.12 1.37
CA GLU A 84 8.31 12.45 0.00
C GLU A 84 7.96 11.23 -0.84
N PRO A 85 8.75 10.12 -0.78
CA PRO A 85 8.38 8.94 -1.58
C PRO A 85 7.01 8.38 -1.21
N VAL A 86 6.62 8.47 0.06
CA VAL A 86 5.31 7.98 0.49
C VAL A 86 4.21 8.85 -0.08
N LYS A 87 4.45 10.15 -0.19
CA LYS A 87 3.47 11.06 -0.76
C LYS A 87 3.16 10.74 -2.22
N GLN A 88 4.04 10.01 -2.88
CA GLN A 88 3.82 9.62 -4.27
C GLN A 88 2.82 8.47 -4.42
N ALA A 89 2.39 7.88 -3.31
CA ALA A 89 1.50 6.72 -3.36
C ALA A 89 0.22 6.97 -4.13
N GLY A 90 -0.22 8.23 -4.19
CA GLY A 90 -1.43 8.56 -4.94
C GLY A 90 -1.36 8.14 -6.39
N ARG A 91 -0.16 8.04 -6.94
CA ARG A 91 0.01 7.63 -8.33
C ARG A 91 -0.40 6.19 -8.55
N LEU A 92 -0.50 5.39 -7.49
CA LEU A 92 -0.85 3.99 -7.61
C LEU A 92 -2.36 3.75 -7.60
N THR A 93 -3.12 4.74 -7.16
CA THR A 93 -4.56 4.55 -6.95
C THR A 93 -5.27 4.05 -8.21
N ARG A 94 -4.88 4.53 -9.37
CA ARG A 94 -5.55 4.12 -10.61
C ARG A 94 -5.46 2.63 -10.87
N PHE A 95 -4.44 1.98 -10.35
CA PHE A 95 -4.26 0.56 -10.61
C PHE A 95 -5.22 -0.33 -9.81
N ALA A 96 -5.94 0.25 -8.87
CA ALA A 96 -6.91 -0.53 -8.10
C ALA A 96 -8.10 -0.94 -8.95
N VAL A 97 -8.41 -0.15 -9.97
CA VAL A 97 -9.61 -0.38 -10.78
C VAL A 97 -9.27 -0.62 -12.23
N VAL A 98 -8.45 0.26 -12.79
CA VAL A 98 -8.24 0.31 -14.23
C VAL A 98 -7.68 -0.97 -14.80
N THR A 99 -6.75 -1.59 -14.10
CA THR A 99 -6.07 -2.78 -14.61
C THR A 99 -6.99 -3.98 -14.74
N ARG A 100 -8.19 -3.91 -14.16
CA ARG A 100 -9.13 -5.02 -14.24
C ARG A 100 -9.98 -5.00 -15.50
N TYR A 101 -9.89 -3.96 -16.29
CA TYR A 101 -10.75 -3.79 -17.45
C TYR A 101 -9.90 -3.55 -18.68
N PRO A 102 -9.46 -4.64 -19.32
CA PRO A 102 -8.59 -4.51 -20.48
C PRO A 102 -9.22 -3.62 -21.56
N GLY A 103 -8.39 -2.80 -22.15
CA GLY A 103 -8.87 -1.95 -23.23
C GLY A 103 -9.43 -0.61 -22.82
N LEU A 104 -9.57 -0.36 -21.52
CA LEU A 104 -10.09 0.91 -21.05
C LEU A 104 -9.05 2.00 -21.03
N GLU A 105 -7.80 1.64 -20.92
CA GLU A 105 -6.71 2.60 -20.87
C GLU A 105 -5.53 2.11 -21.68
N GLU A 106 -4.60 3.01 -21.91
CA GLU A 106 -3.36 2.66 -22.54
C GLU A 106 -2.63 1.61 -21.73
N PRO A 107 -1.94 0.69 -22.39
CA PRO A 107 -1.15 -0.30 -21.64
C PRO A 107 -0.12 0.38 -20.77
N VAL A 108 0.15 -0.23 -19.61
CA VAL A 108 1.17 0.26 -18.71
C VAL A 108 2.54 0.07 -19.35
N THR A 109 3.35 1.12 -19.31
CA THR A 109 4.71 1.01 -19.82
C THR A 109 5.62 0.40 -18.78
N ARG A 110 6.76 -0.11 -19.23
CA ARG A 110 7.74 -0.66 -18.31
C ARG A 110 8.21 0.39 -17.32
N GLU A 111 8.36 1.61 -17.80
CA GLU A 111 8.81 2.71 -16.96
C GLU A 111 7.79 3.00 -15.86
N GLU A 112 6.51 2.99 -16.22
CA GLU A 112 5.47 3.21 -15.23
C GLU A 112 5.44 2.09 -14.19
N TYR A 113 5.64 0.86 -14.65
CA TYR A 113 5.69 -0.27 -13.74
C TYR A 113 6.84 -0.14 -12.76
N GLU A 114 8.03 0.18 -13.27
CA GLU A 114 9.20 0.29 -12.40
C GLU A 114 9.01 1.38 -11.36
N ARG A 115 8.41 2.49 -11.77
CA ARG A 115 8.12 3.56 -10.83
C ARG A 115 7.11 3.12 -9.78
N ALA A 116 6.10 2.36 -10.20
CA ALA A 116 5.10 1.88 -9.26
C ALA A 116 5.72 0.99 -8.19
N VAL A 117 6.64 0.11 -8.58
CA VAL A 117 7.29 -0.77 -7.64
C VAL A 117 8.13 0.04 -6.65
N ILE A 118 8.86 1.04 -7.13
CA ILE A 118 9.67 1.87 -6.26
C ILE A 118 8.80 2.58 -5.23
N ILE A 119 7.67 3.12 -5.66
CA ILE A 119 6.76 3.79 -4.74
C ILE A 119 6.20 2.82 -3.71
N ALA A 120 5.74 1.66 -4.18
CA ALA A 120 5.15 0.67 -3.28
C ALA A 120 6.17 0.22 -2.25
N GLU A 121 7.41 0.00 -2.67
CA GLU A 121 8.46 -0.42 -1.76
C GLU A 121 8.71 0.63 -0.69
N ALA A 122 8.74 1.90 -1.08
CA ALA A 122 8.95 2.98 -0.13
C ALA A 122 7.83 3.02 0.90
N VAL A 123 6.59 2.83 0.45
CA VAL A 123 5.44 2.85 1.35
C VAL A 123 5.50 1.68 2.33
N VAL A 124 5.82 0.49 1.83
CA VAL A 124 5.88 -0.70 2.69
C VAL A 124 6.99 -0.55 3.74
N GLN A 125 8.14 -0.03 3.34
CA GLN A 125 9.24 0.16 4.29
C GLN A 125 8.90 1.20 5.35
N TRP A 126 8.30 2.30 4.92
CA TRP A 126 7.87 3.33 5.87
C TRP A 126 6.85 2.76 6.83
N ALA A 127 5.87 2.03 6.32
CA ALA A 127 4.83 1.45 7.16
C ALA A 127 5.43 0.47 8.17
N GLY A 128 6.42 -0.31 7.75
CA GLY A 128 7.06 -1.23 8.66
C GLY A 128 7.66 -0.53 9.87
N LYS A 129 8.28 0.62 9.64
CA LYS A 129 8.85 1.39 10.73
C LYS A 129 7.76 1.98 11.61
N GLN A 130 6.67 2.45 11.00
CA GLN A 130 5.57 3.02 11.76
C GLN A 130 4.91 1.98 12.65
N VAL A 131 4.72 0.78 12.14
CA VAL A 131 4.06 -0.28 12.91
C VAL A 131 4.93 -0.69 14.10
N LYS A 132 6.24 -0.62 13.96
CA LYS A 132 7.15 -1.01 15.04
C LYS A 132 7.28 0.03 16.14
N LYS A 133 6.86 1.27 15.90
CA LYS A 133 6.99 2.29 16.92
C LYS A 133 6.20 1.91 18.14
N SER A 134 6.78 2.10 19.31
CA SER A 134 6.10 1.80 20.56
C SER A 134 5.12 2.90 20.91
N LYS A 135 4.14 2.56 21.73
CA LYS A 135 3.19 3.55 22.19
C LYS A 135 3.84 4.68 22.94
N ARG A 136 4.90 4.36 23.65
CA ARG A 136 5.59 5.37 24.43
C ARG A 136 6.15 6.47 23.54
N GLN A 137 6.68 6.11 22.37
CA GLN A 137 7.19 7.10 21.46
C GLN A 137 6.12 8.02 20.94
N LYS A 138 4.91 7.53 20.84
CA LYS A 138 3.81 8.33 20.32
C LYS A 138 3.38 9.41 21.28
N ARG A 139 3.71 9.28 22.53
CA ARG A 139 3.30 10.27 23.51
C ARG A 139 4.15 11.50 23.53
N ARG A 140 5.22 11.49 22.79
CA ARG A 140 6.09 12.63 22.76
C ARG A 140 5.60 13.74 21.87
#